data_33d087a8905646bf41619ba3a7157d53
#
_entry.id   33d087a8905646bf41619ba3a7157d53
#
_cell.length_a   1.000
_cell.length_b   1.000
_cell.length_c   1.000
_cell.angle_alpha   90.00
_cell.angle_beta   90.00
_cell.angle_gamma   90.00
#
_symmetry.space_group_name_H-M   'P 1'
#
loop_
_entity.id
_entity.type
_entity.pdbx_description
1 polymer ?
#
loop_
_entity_poly.entity_id
_entity_poly.type
_entity_poly.pdbx_seq_one_letter_code
_entity_poly.pdbx_strand_id
1 'polypeptide(L)'
;VSVVDDLVVFAATCCANRAAGQPTPVWVGDLRGADLRGTNLRGTNLRDADLRGADLRGADLRYAYLRAANLGDAGLRGAVLIGADLRDANLSDADLCGANLCGAVVAEGTVTAHAAGRDGGYYWHAMRLQDGAIILQYGCERRALAVWLSRGPEYGAQHGHTHDHWATGPAVAIAAAVALSWMHAAAVRGGQP
;
A
#
# COMPACT_ATOMS: atom_id res chain seq x y z
N VAL A 1 7.42 -18.84 22.93
CA VAL A 1 6.43 -18.55 21.89
C VAL A 1 6.94 -17.34 21.13
N SER A 2 6.97 -17.40 19.81
CA SER A 2 7.44 -16.26 19.02
C SER A 2 6.29 -15.25 18.85
N VAL A 3 6.64 -13.98 18.66
CA VAL A 3 5.65 -12.93 18.38
C VAL A 3 4.79 -13.27 17.15
N VAL A 4 5.35 -14.07 16.24
CA VAL A 4 4.64 -14.52 15.03
C VAL A 4 3.58 -15.55 15.36
N ASP A 5 3.87 -16.52 16.27
CA ASP A 5 2.89 -17.53 16.71
C ASP A 5 1.74 -16.85 17.44
N ASP A 6 2.04 -15.88 18.33
CA ASP A 6 1.04 -15.10 19.04
C ASP A 6 0.16 -14.30 18.06
N LEU A 7 0.76 -13.71 17.01
CA LEU A 7 0.03 -12.97 15.99
C LEU A 7 -0.87 -13.86 15.15
N VAL A 8 -0.44 -15.10 14.82
CA VAL A 8 -1.26 -16.06 14.06
C VAL A 8 -2.48 -16.50 14.89
N VAL A 9 -2.29 -16.76 16.17
CA VAL A 9 -3.41 -17.08 17.10
C VAL A 9 -4.34 -15.88 17.23
N PHE A 10 -3.79 -14.68 17.34
CA PHE A 10 -4.56 -13.44 17.39
C PHE A 10 -5.37 -13.22 16.11
N ALA A 11 -4.79 -13.48 14.94
CA ALA A 11 -5.50 -13.37 13.66
C ALA A 11 -6.69 -14.33 13.59
N ALA A 12 -6.52 -15.57 14.05
CA ALA A 12 -7.61 -16.54 14.15
C ALA A 12 -8.72 -16.04 15.09
N THR A 13 -8.35 -15.44 16.22
CA THR A 13 -9.31 -14.84 17.17
C THR A 13 -10.07 -13.68 16.54
N CYS A 14 -9.40 -12.79 15.79
CA CYS A 14 -10.06 -11.70 15.07
C CYS A 14 -11.09 -12.23 14.06
N CYS A 15 -10.72 -13.28 13.31
CA CYS A 15 -11.63 -13.90 12.35
C CYS A 15 -12.86 -14.52 13.04
N ALA A 16 -12.67 -15.23 14.15
CA ALA A 16 -13.75 -15.86 14.92
C ALA A 16 -14.70 -14.80 15.49
N ASN A 17 -14.18 -13.75 16.12
CA ASN A 17 -14.96 -12.65 16.67
C ASN A 17 -15.78 -11.94 15.58
N ARG A 18 -15.18 -11.68 14.42
CA ARG A 18 -15.88 -11.07 13.29
C ARG A 18 -17.03 -11.94 12.79
N ALA A 19 -16.83 -13.26 12.69
CA ALA A 19 -17.89 -14.19 12.30
C ALA A 19 -19.04 -14.23 13.31
N ALA A 20 -18.73 -14.04 14.59
CA ALA A 20 -19.70 -14.00 15.70
C ALA A 20 -20.33 -12.61 15.91
N GLY A 21 -19.97 -11.58 15.12
CA GLY A 21 -20.41 -10.19 15.31
C GLY A 21 -19.85 -9.53 16.57
N GLN A 22 -18.78 -10.09 17.14
CA GLN A 22 -18.10 -9.57 18.32
C GLN A 22 -17.04 -8.54 17.95
N PRO A 23 -16.67 -7.61 18.85
CA PRO A 23 -15.56 -6.70 18.63
C PRO A 23 -14.25 -7.46 18.38
N THR A 24 -13.49 -7.03 17.37
CA THR A 24 -12.14 -7.57 17.13
C THR A 24 -11.15 -6.89 18.07
N PRO A 25 -10.34 -7.66 18.84
CA PRO A 25 -9.30 -7.07 19.67
C PRO A 25 -8.26 -6.34 18.80
N VAL A 26 -7.52 -5.39 19.39
CA VAL A 26 -6.42 -4.67 18.73
C VAL A 26 -5.10 -5.32 19.10
N TRP A 27 -4.20 -5.52 18.14
CA TRP A 27 -2.85 -6.02 18.43
C TRP A 27 -2.03 -4.99 19.22
N VAL A 28 -1.34 -5.44 20.25
CA VAL A 28 -0.53 -4.60 21.14
C VAL A 28 0.94 -5.04 21.25
N GLY A 29 1.41 -5.90 20.35
CA GLY A 29 2.80 -6.38 20.32
C GLY A 29 3.69 -5.56 19.39
N ASP A 30 5.01 -5.69 19.56
CA ASP A 30 6.02 -5.11 18.67
C ASP A 30 6.20 -6.03 17.45
N LEU A 31 5.97 -5.50 16.25
CA LEU A 31 6.09 -6.22 14.98
C LEU A 31 7.20 -5.65 14.08
N ARG A 32 8.03 -4.75 14.61
CA ARG A 32 9.15 -4.16 13.85
C ARG A 32 10.14 -5.24 13.44
N GLY A 33 10.44 -5.28 12.12
CA GLY A 33 11.36 -6.26 11.56
C GLY A 33 10.92 -7.72 11.68
N ALA A 34 9.66 -8.00 12.08
CA ALA A 34 9.16 -9.36 12.24
C ALA A 34 9.12 -10.09 10.90
N ASP A 35 9.47 -11.38 10.89
CA ASP A 35 9.30 -12.26 9.74
C ASP A 35 7.86 -12.80 9.68
N LEU A 36 7.04 -12.16 8.86
CA LEU A 36 5.63 -12.47 8.67
C LEU A 36 5.33 -13.00 7.27
N ARG A 37 6.34 -13.54 6.59
CA ARG A 37 6.21 -14.05 5.21
C ARG A 37 5.16 -15.15 5.11
N GLY A 38 4.25 -14.98 4.14
CA GLY A 38 3.20 -15.95 3.85
C GLY A 38 2.20 -16.18 4.97
N THR A 39 2.22 -15.39 6.06
CA THR A 39 1.30 -15.55 7.18
C THR A 39 -0.13 -15.20 6.79
N ASN A 40 -1.09 -15.86 7.43
CA ASN A 40 -2.50 -15.52 7.28
C ASN A 40 -2.91 -14.50 8.34
N LEU A 41 -2.98 -13.23 7.93
CA LEU A 41 -3.39 -12.09 8.76
C LEU A 41 -4.75 -11.51 8.31
N ARG A 42 -5.56 -12.34 7.65
CA ARG A 42 -6.87 -11.93 7.15
C ARG A 42 -7.78 -11.42 8.26
N GLY A 43 -8.33 -10.20 8.06
CA GLY A 43 -9.24 -9.57 9.02
C GLY A 43 -8.63 -9.22 10.37
N THR A 44 -7.32 -9.34 10.52
CA THR A 44 -6.60 -9.00 11.75
C THR A 44 -6.70 -7.51 12.04
N ASN A 45 -6.85 -7.16 13.32
CA ASN A 45 -6.89 -5.78 13.76
C ASN A 45 -5.48 -5.30 14.17
N LEU A 46 -4.82 -4.67 13.22
CA LEU A 46 -3.47 -4.11 13.31
C LEU A 46 -3.49 -2.56 13.29
N ARG A 47 -4.56 -1.96 13.77
CA ARG A 47 -4.65 -0.50 13.88
C ARG A 47 -3.54 0.02 14.78
N ASP A 48 -2.92 1.13 14.34
CA ASP A 48 -1.83 1.80 15.04
C ASP A 48 -0.59 0.91 15.29
N ALA A 49 -0.53 -0.32 14.72
CA ALA A 49 0.59 -1.24 14.90
C ALA A 49 1.88 -0.70 14.26
N ASP A 50 3.01 -0.94 14.91
CA ASP A 50 4.34 -0.64 14.36
C ASP A 50 4.89 -1.87 13.63
N LEU A 51 4.81 -1.84 12.30
CA LEU A 51 5.26 -2.89 11.38
C LEU A 51 6.48 -2.44 10.56
N ARG A 52 7.21 -1.42 11.01
CA ARG A 52 8.39 -0.91 10.30
C ARG A 52 9.40 -1.98 10.00
N GLY A 53 9.80 -2.09 8.73
CA GLY A 53 10.78 -3.07 8.26
C GLY A 53 10.31 -4.52 8.38
N ALA A 54 9.05 -4.80 8.74
CA ALA A 54 8.54 -6.17 8.78
C ALA A 54 8.52 -6.82 7.40
N ASP A 55 8.85 -8.09 7.34
CA ASP A 55 8.80 -8.88 6.11
C ASP A 55 7.43 -9.55 5.97
N LEU A 56 6.54 -8.92 5.21
CA LEU A 56 5.18 -9.38 4.92
C LEU A 56 5.04 -9.96 3.51
N ARG A 57 6.14 -10.39 2.89
CA ARG A 57 6.12 -10.93 1.51
C ARG A 57 5.17 -12.13 1.40
N GLY A 58 4.21 -12.02 0.47
CA GLY A 58 3.21 -13.05 0.24
C GLY A 58 2.20 -13.24 1.36
N ALA A 59 2.17 -12.38 2.38
CA ALA A 59 1.20 -12.46 3.46
C ALA A 59 -0.23 -12.20 2.97
N ASP A 60 -1.21 -12.86 3.58
CA ASP A 60 -2.64 -12.64 3.34
C ASP A 60 -3.18 -11.62 4.33
N LEU A 61 -3.28 -10.37 3.89
CA LEU A 61 -3.81 -9.23 4.65
C LEU A 61 -5.22 -8.82 4.19
N ARG A 62 -5.96 -9.73 3.55
CA ARG A 62 -7.32 -9.42 3.08
C ARG A 62 -8.21 -8.96 4.23
N TYR A 63 -8.86 -7.81 4.03
CA TYR A 63 -9.76 -7.21 5.01
C TYR A 63 -9.10 -6.89 6.37
N ALA A 64 -7.78 -6.85 6.46
CA ALA A 64 -7.07 -6.42 7.66
C ALA A 64 -7.35 -4.95 7.96
N TYR A 65 -7.44 -4.61 9.25
CA TYR A 65 -7.55 -3.24 9.72
C TYR A 65 -6.14 -2.71 9.98
N LEU A 66 -5.62 -1.91 9.07
CA LEU A 66 -4.27 -1.32 9.10
C LEU A 66 -4.32 0.20 9.22
N ARG A 67 -5.45 0.75 9.68
CA ARG A 67 -5.59 2.19 9.85
C ARG A 67 -4.53 2.72 10.80
N ALA A 68 -3.82 3.78 10.39
CA ALA A 68 -2.72 4.41 11.09
C ALA A 68 -1.54 3.48 11.44
N ALA A 69 -1.48 2.27 10.85
CA ALA A 69 -0.34 1.38 11.02
C ALA A 69 0.91 1.97 10.35
N ASN A 70 2.07 1.75 10.97
CA ASN A 70 3.34 2.16 10.41
C ASN A 70 3.98 0.98 9.65
N LEU A 71 3.90 1.00 8.32
CA LEU A 71 4.46 0.02 7.39
C LEU A 71 5.70 0.58 6.66
N GLY A 72 6.34 1.61 7.21
CA GLY A 72 7.55 2.18 6.62
C GLY A 72 8.63 1.11 6.44
N ASP A 73 9.31 1.09 5.29
CA ASP A 73 10.33 0.10 4.92
C ASP A 73 9.85 -1.37 4.93
N ALA A 74 8.55 -1.64 5.06
CA ALA A 74 8.03 -3.02 5.10
C ALA A 74 8.14 -3.72 3.75
N GLY A 75 8.50 -4.99 3.76
CA GLY A 75 8.48 -5.85 2.58
C GLY A 75 7.08 -6.41 2.34
N LEU A 76 6.32 -5.83 1.41
CA LEU A 76 4.95 -6.25 1.06
C LEU A 76 4.87 -6.92 -0.32
N ARG A 77 6.00 -7.35 -0.86
CA ARG A 77 6.05 -7.95 -2.20
C ARG A 77 5.13 -9.18 -2.30
N GLY A 78 4.20 -9.13 -3.25
CA GLY A 78 3.24 -10.19 -3.48
C GLY A 78 2.19 -10.36 -2.36
N ALA A 79 2.13 -9.47 -1.38
CA ALA A 79 1.12 -9.51 -0.34
C ALA A 79 -0.30 -9.27 -0.90
N VAL A 80 -1.31 -9.86 -0.28
CA VAL A 80 -2.71 -9.71 -0.67
C VAL A 80 -3.43 -8.79 0.30
N LEU A 81 -3.69 -7.55 -0.11
CA LEU A 81 -4.32 -6.48 0.69
C LEU A 81 -5.76 -6.17 0.24
N ILE A 82 -6.42 -7.11 -0.42
CA ILE A 82 -7.78 -6.91 -0.94
C ILE A 82 -8.73 -6.50 0.18
N GLY A 83 -9.36 -5.33 0.04
CA GLY A 83 -10.31 -4.82 1.02
C GLY A 83 -9.71 -4.43 2.37
N ALA A 84 -8.39 -4.33 2.50
CA ALA A 84 -7.73 -3.85 3.72
C ALA A 84 -8.04 -2.36 3.96
N ASP A 85 -8.15 -1.97 5.24
CA ASP A 85 -8.29 -0.55 5.64
C ASP A 85 -6.91 0.03 5.92
N LEU A 86 -6.38 0.77 4.96
CA LEU A 86 -5.07 1.43 4.99
C LEU A 86 -5.18 2.95 5.22
N ARG A 87 -6.31 3.43 5.71
CA ARG A 87 -6.47 4.88 5.98
C ARG A 87 -5.42 5.34 6.98
N ASP A 88 -4.78 6.44 6.68
CA ASP A 88 -3.73 7.04 7.51
C ASP A 88 -2.49 6.14 7.73
N ALA A 89 -2.38 4.99 7.05
CA ALA A 89 -1.21 4.12 7.16
C ALA A 89 0.01 4.75 6.50
N ASN A 90 1.16 4.62 7.15
CA ASN A 90 2.45 5.01 6.58
C ASN A 90 3.02 3.85 5.74
N LEU A 91 3.16 4.05 4.44
CA LEU A 91 3.74 3.10 3.48
C LEU A 91 5.05 3.65 2.88
N SER A 92 5.72 4.60 3.55
CA SER A 92 6.96 5.18 3.05
C SER A 92 8.01 4.10 2.85
N ASP A 93 8.61 4.06 1.66
CA ASP A 93 9.66 3.11 1.26
C ASP A 93 9.27 1.62 1.37
N ALA A 94 7.96 1.31 1.49
CA ALA A 94 7.48 -0.06 1.49
C ALA A 94 7.57 -0.71 0.09
N ASP A 95 8.01 -1.97 0.04
CA ASP A 95 8.04 -2.75 -1.22
C ASP A 95 6.68 -3.40 -1.52
N LEU A 96 5.86 -2.73 -2.31
CA LEU A 96 4.55 -3.22 -2.76
C LEU A 96 4.61 -3.91 -4.15
N CYS A 97 5.79 -4.29 -4.65
CA CYS A 97 5.92 -4.94 -5.95
C CYS A 97 5.10 -6.24 -6.01
N GLY A 98 4.16 -6.32 -6.95
CA GLY A 98 3.26 -7.46 -7.11
C GLY A 98 2.22 -7.62 -6.01
N ALA A 99 2.09 -6.68 -5.07
CA ALA A 99 1.02 -6.69 -4.08
C ALA A 99 -0.35 -6.42 -4.73
N ASN A 100 -1.42 -6.98 -4.15
CA ASN A 100 -2.78 -6.76 -4.63
C ASN A 100 -3.57 -5.90 -3.65
N LEU A 101 -3.79 -4.63 -4.00
CA LEU A 101 -4.54 -3.65 -3.20
C LEU A 101 -5.97 -3.41 -3.71
N CYS A 102 -6.51 -4.25 -4.61
CA CYS A 102 -7.87 -4.06 -5.12
C CYS A 102 -8.89 -4.00 -3.97
N GLY A 103 -9.73 -2.95 -3.96
CA GLY A 103 -10.73 -2.74 -2.92
C GLY A 103 -10.18 -2.28 -1.57
N ALA A 104 -8.86 -2.13 -1.41
CA ALA A 104 -8.29 -1.52 -0.21
C ALA A 104 -8.77 -0.08 -0.08
N VAL A 105 -8.99 0.36 1.16
CA VAL A 105 -9.43 1.72 1.47
C VAL A 105 -8.25 2.53 1.96
N VAL A 106 -7.91 3.60 1.28
CA VAL A 106 -6.92 4.60 1.67
C VAL A 106 -7.61 5.91 2.07
N ALA A 107 -6.87 6.89 2.58
CA ALA A 107 -7.47 8.16 3.02
C ALA A 107 -8.25 8.85 1.90
N GLU A 108 -7.77 8.75 0.65
CA GLU A 108 -8.35 9.40 -0.51
C GLU A 108 -9.49 8.61 -1.17
N GLY A 109 -9.72 7.34 -0.79
CA GLY A 109 -10.81 6.52 -1.35
C GLY A 109 -10.49 5.05 -1.49
N THR A 110 -11.26 4.33 -2.30
CA THR A 110 -11.09 2.89 -2.54
C THR A 110 -10.22 2.64 -3.77
N VAL A 111 -9.21 1.80 -3.62
CA VAL A 111 -8.29 1.42 -4.70
C VAL A 111 -8.96 0.44 -5.66
N THR A 112 -9.01 0.78 -6.93
CA THR A 112 -9.54 -0.10 -8.00
C THR A 112 -8.44 -0.76 -8.83
N ALA A 113 -7.27 -0.16 -8.88
CA ALA A 113 -6.08 -0.73 -9.51
C ALA A 113 -4.81 -0.21 -8.84
N HIS A 114 -3.76 -1.01 -8.84
CA HIS A 114 -2.47 -0.70 -8.25
C HIS A 114 -1.34 -1.17 -9.16
N ALA A 115 -0.28 -0.39 -9.22
CA ALA A 115 1.00 -0.76 -9.81
C ALA A 115 2.12 -0.27 -8.91
N ALA A 116 3.19 -1.02 -8.84
CA ALA A 116 4.35 -0.66 -8.05
C ALA A 116 5.65 -1.11 -8.73
N GLY A 117 6.74 -0.46 -8.38
CA GLY A 117 8.06 -0.79 -8.89
C GLY A 117 9.16 -0.16 -8.05
N ARG A 118 10.40 -0.27 -8.55
CA ARG A 118 11.59 0.33 -7.93
C ARG A 118 12.42 1.05 -8.98
N ASP A 119 12.90 2.23 -8.61
CA ASP A 119 13.79 3.04 -9.45
C ASP A 119 14.84 3.74 -8.59
N GLY A 120 16.10 3.68 -9.01
CA GLY A 120 17.20 4.41 -8.37
C GLY A 120 17.37 4.18 -6.86
N GLY A 121 16.83 3.10 -6.32
CA GLY A 121 16.84 2.81 -4.88
C GLY A 121 15.52 3.09 -4.17
N TYR A 122 14.61 3.82 -4.78
CA TYR A 122 13.31 4.16 -4.22
C TYR A 122 12.20 3.24 -4.73
N TYR A 123 11.28 2.87 -3.85
CA TYR A 123 10.03 2.23 -4.26
C TYR A 123 9.02 3.30 -4.69
N TRP A 124 8.22 2.95 -5.68
CA TRP A 124 7.07 3.75 -6.10
C TRP A 124 5.83 2.88 -6.25
N HIS A 125 4.69 3.46 -5.98
CA HIS A 125 3.41 2.83 -6.26
C HIS A 125 2.38 3.86 -6.73
N ALA A 126 1.59 3.44 -7.70
CA ALA A 126 0.47 4.21 -8.21
C ALA A 126 -0.83 3.49 -7.87
N MET A 127 -1.79 4.21 -7.32
CA MET A 127 -3.12 3.70 -6.98
C MET A 127 -4.16 4.48 -7.78
N ARG A 128 -5.01 3.76 -8.49
CA ARG A 128 -6.21 4.34 -9.10
C ARG A 128 -7.37 4.17 -8.13
N LEU A 129 -8.07 5.25 -7.84
CA LEU A 129 -9.22 5.25 -6.94
C LEU A 129 -10.53 5.03 -7.71
N GLN A 130 -11.61 4.77 -6.99
CA GLN A 130 -12.94 4.50 -7.55
C GLN A 130 -13.51 5.70 -8.30
N ASP A 131 -13.20 6.92 -7.89
CA ASP A 131 -13.56 8.17 -8.56
C ASP A 131 -12.72 8.47 -9.81
N GLY A 132 -11.74 7.62 -10.11
CA GLY A 132 -10.81 7.77 -11.23
C GLY A 132 -9.54 8.56 -10.89
N ALA A 133 -9.43 9.14 -9.71
CA ALA A 133 -8.20 9.81 -9.29
C ALA A 133 -7.03 8.83 -9.21
N ILE A 134 -5.82 9.32 -9.44
CA ILE A 134 -4.59 8.53 -9.37
C ILE A 134 -3.68 9.16 -8.35
N ILE A 135 -3.32 8.38 -7.33
CA ILE A 135 -2.34 8.75 -6.32
C ILE A 135 -1.02 8.05 -6.67
N LEU A 136 0.04 8.81 -6.68
CA LEU A 136 1.40 8.31 -6.82
C LEU A 136 2.17 8.56 -5.53
N GLN A 137 2.79 7.52 -5.02
CA GLN A 137 3.81 7.62 -3.98
C GLN A 137 5.18 7.27 -4.57
N TYR A 138 6.20 8.05 -4.21
CA TYR A 138 7.59 7.81 -4.56
C TYR A 138 8.44 8.08 -3.32
N GLY A 139 9.08 7.04 -2.79
CA GLY A 139 9.70 7.11 -1.49
C GLY A 139 8.69 7.54 -0.40
N CYS A 140 9.00 8.56 0.37
CA CYS A 140 8.13 9.11 1.42
C CYS A 140 7.07 10.10 0.91
N GLU A 141 7.13 10.52 -0.36
CA GLU A 141 6.21 11.52 -0.92
C GLU A 141 4.99 10.90 -1.59
N ARG A 142 3.80 11.29 -1.13
CA ARG A 142 2.51 10.84 -1.65
C ARG A 142 1.66 12.01 -2.11
N ARG A 143 1.24 12.03 -3.39
CA ARG A 143 0.45 13.11 -4.01
C ARG A 143 -0.42 12.57 -5.14
N ALA A 144 -1.43 13.33 -5.52
CA ALA A 144 -2.16 13.08 -6.75
C ALA A 144 -1.22 13.18 -7.98
N LEU A 145 -1.43 12.31 -8.97
CA LEU A 145 -0.59 12.30 -10.19
C LEU A 145 -0.52 13.67 -10.87
N ALA A 146 -1.64 14.41 -10.91
CA ALA A 146 -1.66 15.75 -11.49
C ALA A 146 -0.68 16.71 -10.80
N VAL A 147 -0.51 16.60 -9.47
CA VAL A 147 0.46 17.38 -8.69
C VAL A 147 1.89 16.95 -9.01
N TRP A 148 2.14 15.65 -9.14
CA TRP A 148 3.45 15.13 -9.56
C TRP A 148 3.85 15.63 -10.94
N LEU A 149 2.93 15.62 -11.90
CA LEU A 149 3.19 16.07 -13.27
C LEU A 149 3.47 17.58 -13.36
N SER A 150 2.86 18.38 -12.49
CA SER A 150 3.02 19.84 -12.50
C SER A 150 4.17 20.35 -11.64
N ARG A 151 4.49 19.70 -10.52
CA ARG A 151 5.41 20.19 -9.50
C ARG A 151 6.48 19.18 -9.06
N GLY A 152 6.57 18.02 -9.69
CA GLY A 152 7.51 16.96 -9.32
C GLY A 152 8.96 17.45 -9.16
N PRO A 153 9.51 18.29 -10.08
CA PRO A 153 10.87 18.81 -9.95
C PRO A 153 11.11 19.64 -8.69
N GLU A 154 10.11 20.41 -8.22
CA GLU A 154 10.22 21.23 -7.02
C GLU A 154 10.31 20.35 -5.75
N TYR A 155 9.55 19.27 -5.70
CA TYR A 155 9.60 18.33 -4.58
C TYR A 155 10.94 17.59 -4.52
N GLY A 156 11.47 17.19 -5.68
CA GLY A 156 12.78 16.57 -5.76
C GLY A 156 13.89 17.45 -5.19
N ALA A 157 13.89 18.73 -5.53
CA ALA A 157 14.88 19.69 -5.03
C ALA A 157 14.81 19.86 -3.49
N GLN A 158 13.62 19.85 -2.90
CA GLN A 158 13.42 19.96 -1.44
C GLN A 158 14.03 18.79 -0.67
N HIS A 159 14.12 17.60 -1.29
CA HIS A 159 14.65 16.39 -0.68
C HIS A 159 16.09 16.06 -1.14
N GLY A 160 16.79 17.02 -1.76
CA GLY A 160 18.19 16.86 -2.16
C GLY A 160 18.40 16.00 -3.42
N HIS A 161 17.33 15.71 -4.16
CA HIS A 161 17.41 15.00 -5.44
C HIS A 161 17.70 15.99 -6.57
N THR A 162 18.50 15.59 -7.56
CA THR A 162 18.76 16.42 -8.73
C THR A 162 17.50 16.54 -9.59
N HIS A 163 17.34 17.69 -10.25
CA HIS A 163 16.21 17.96 -11.14
C HIS A 163 16.00 16.86 -12.18
N ASP A 164 17.08 16.28 -12.70
CA ASP A 164 17.03 15.23 -13.71
C ASP A 164 16.44 13.91 -13.20
N HIS A 165 16.61 13.62 -11.92
CA HIS A 165 16.08 12.38 -11.30
C HIS A 165 14.54 12.41 -11.22
N TRP A 166 13.94 13.59 -11.03
CA TRP A 166 12.50 13.76 -10.85
C TRP A 166 11.75 14.13 -12.13
N ALA A 167 12.39 14.92 -13.00
CA ALA A 167 11.78 15.40 -14.23
C ALA A 167 11.84 14.38 -15.38
N THR A 168 12.84 13.50 -15.36
CA THR A 168 13.11 12.53 -16.41
C THR A 168 13.20 11.09 -15.91
N GLY A 169 12.99 10.90 -14.59
CA GLY A 169 13.12 9.58 -13.98
C GLY A 169 12.17 8.56 -14.63
N PRO A 170 12.68 7.37 -15.00
CA PRO A 170 11.90 6.32 -15.62
C PRO A 170 10.64 5.96 -14.79
N ALA A 171 10.70 6.08 -13.47
CA ALA A 171 9.60 5.76 -12.58
C ALA A 171 8.40 6.68 -12.75
N VAL A 172 8.60 7.99 -12.86
CA VAL A 172 7.50 8.95 -13.11
C VAL A 172 6.91 8.71 -14.51
N ALA A 173 7.76 8.46 -15.50
CA ALA A 173 7.30 8.12 -16.85
C ALA A 173 6.54 6.78 -16.89
N ILE A 174 7.01 5.76 -16.18
CA ILE A 174 6.35 4.46 -16.08
C ILE A 174 5.05 4.58 -15.29
N ALA A 175 5.03 5.27 -14.15
CA ALA A 175 3.82 5.49 -13.38
C ALA A 175 2.78 6.29 -14.17
N ALA A 176 3.20 7.34 -14.90
CA ALA A 176 2.34 8.08 -15.81
C ALA A 176 1.82 7.21 -16.97
N ALA A 177 2.66 6.38 -17.57
CA ALA A 177 2.28 5.47 -18.65
C ALA A 177 1.29 4.39 -18.16
N VAL A 178 1.51 3.82 -16.98
CA VAL A 178 0.59 2.88 -16.34
C VAL A 178 -0.73 3.56 -16.02
N ALA A 179 -0.71 4.76 -15.47
CA ALA A 179 -1.89 5.55 -15.18
C ALA A 179 -2.69 5.86 -16.46
N LEU A 180 -2.01 6.27 -17.53
CA LEU A 180 -2.61 6.52 -18.84
C LEU A 180 -3.19 5.24 -19.46
N SER A 181 -2.52 4.09 -19.31
CA SER A 181 -3.03 2.80 -19.78
C SER A 181 -4.32 2.40 -19.06
N TRP A 182 -4.41 2.67 -17.76
CA TRP A 182 -5.63 2.45 -16.98
C TRP A 182 -6.77 3.37 -17.38
N MET A 183 -6.47 4.63 -17.67
CA MET A 183 -7.44 5.60 -18.17
C MET A 183 -7.98 5.16 -19.55
N HIS A 184 -7.12 4.68 -20.45
CA HIS A 184 -7.50 4.19 -21.77
C HIS A 184 -8.38 2.93 -21.68
N ALA A 185 -7.99 1.97 -20.83
CA ALA A 185 -8.78 0.75 -20.61
C ALA A 185 -10.16 1.03 -19.99
N ALA A 186 -10.30 2.12 -19.23
CA ALA A 186 -11.60 2.55 -18.70
C ALA A 186 -12.48 3.21 -19.77
N ALA A 187 -11.88 4.03 -20.65
CA ALA A 187 -12.60 4.68 -21.75
C ALA A 187 -13.15 3.65 -22.76
N VAL A 188 -12.37 2.60 -23.04
CA VAL A 188 -12.80 1.51 -23.94
C VAL A 188 -13.94 0.68 -23.35
N ARG A 189 -13.97 0.48 -22.02
CA ARG A 189 -15.08 -0.26 -21.35
C ARG A 189 -16.34 0.58 -21.14
N GLY A 190 -16.23 1.91 -21.12
CA GLY A 190 -17.37 2.83 -21.02
C GLY A 190 -18.07 3.11 -22.35
N GLY A 191 -17.55 2.61 -23.47
CA GLY A 191 -18.05 2.85 -24.82
C GLY A 191 -18.81 1.67 -25.45
N GLN A 192 -19.24 0.68 -24.66
CA GLN A 192 -20.18 -0.36 -25.17
C GLN A 192 -21.60 -0.03 -24.71
N PRO A 193 -22.55 0.05 -25.66
CA PRO A 193 -23.96 0.30 -25.36
C PRO A 193 -24.62 -0.85 -24.62
#